data_f60c5f125bbdaa8c549a5f035dc4d387
#
_entry.id   f60c5f125bbdaa8c549a5f035dc4d387
#
_cell.length_a   1.000
_cell.length_b   1.000
_cell.length_c   1.000
_cell.angle_alpha   90.00
_cell.angle_beta   90.00
_cell.angle_gamma   90.00
#
_symmetry.space_group_name_H-M   'P 1'
#
loop_
_entity.id
_entity.type
_entity.pdbx_description
1 polymer ?
#
loop_
_entity_poly.entity_id
_entity_poly.type
_entity_poly.pdbx_seq_one_letter_code
_entity_poly.pdbx_strand_id
1 'polypeptide(L)'
;MAFEAIPYSEDYGFRPALLPKPKMAGTLPARVTSTTANDIYGHIDKDGRYRVNMLFDRDSWEPGYESLWVRQARPYAGDVYGLHLPLLAGTEVAIAYEDGNPDRPYIAHVLHDSAHVDHVTIRNYKRNVLRTPANNKLRLDDTRNQEHIKLSTEYGGKSQLNLGHLVDSEKQQRGEGFELRTDLFGAIRAEKGIFMSADGQAKAQGKVLEMQPAINLLNSAQEQMQAISTDAQTANANPADLQAQITLLQQNLTELKEAVLLLSAPKGIALTSGEHLQLSASDNLIATAGKHADISVAKNFFIGVGSALSVFVRKLGMKLIANQGPITVQAQNDLMELLARKAITITSTEDEIKITAKKKITLNAGGSYITLDENRIESGTAGEYLTKAGYYGRQEKAKIAPAIAVLPTALAGLYNLALNFFDDEVNPIAGARYTVSFEGGTVLQGTLDDKGYAFHKNVPNEPAQVEYQLPEPLPEKPWDPYSLLVQKMDASFSGSQG
;
A
#
# COMPACT_ATOMS: atom_id res chain seq x y z
N MET A 1 -63.47 -48.70 28.68
CA MET A 1 -62.20 -49.22 28.16
C MET A 1 -62.38 -50.74 28.14
N ALA A 2 -62.24 -51.41 26.99
CA ALA A 2 -62.24 -52.84 26.88
C ALA A 2 -60.80 -53.34 26.90
N PHE A 3 -60.50 -54.36 27.64
CA PHE A 3 -59.17 -54.99 27.65
C PHE A 3 -59.32 -56.51 27.62
N GLU A 4 -58.38 -57.15 26.97
CA GLU A 4 -58.24 -58.60 26.99
C GLU A 4 -57.07 -58.94 27.94
N ALA A 5 -57.27 -59.94 28.75
CA ALA A 5 -56.24 -60.40 29.72
C ALA A 5 -56.13 -61.90 29.66
N ILE A 6 -54.92 -62.45 29.91
CA ILE A 6 -54.68 -63.88 30.12
C ILE A 6 -54.25 -64.07 31.56
N PRO A 7 -54.50 -65.24 32.14
CA PRO A 7 -53.98 -65.55 33.46
C PRO A 7 -52.47 -65.46 33.57
N TYR A 8 -51.96 -64.94 34.67
CA TYR A 8 -50.54 -64.87 34.93
C TYR A 8 -49.94 -66.31 35.12
N SER A 9 -48.79 -66.54 34.50
CA SER A 9 -48.00 -67.76 34.66
C SER A 9 -46.54 -67.35 34.74
N GLU A 10 -45.74 -68.06 35.64
CA GLU A 10 -44.31 -67.82 35.70
C GLU A 10 -43.58 -68.30 34.45
N ASP A 11 -44.11 -69.24 33.72
CA ASP A 11 -43.53 -69.84 32.53
C ASP A 11 -43.99 -69.16 31.23
N TYR A 12 -45.00 -68.27 31.28
CA TYR A 12 -45.55 -67.60 30.06
C TYR A 12 -45.88 -66.10 30.29
N GLY A 13 -45.18 -65.26 29.64
CA GLY A 13 -45.47 -63.81 29.55
C GLY A 13 -46.16 -63.47 28.26
N PHE A 14 -47.32 -62.79 28.36
CA PHE A 14 -47.99 -62.28 27.16
C PHE A 14 -47.14 -61.28 26.44
N ARG A 15 -46.83 -61.55 25.19
CA ARG A 15 -46.14 -60.60 24.28
C ARG A 15 -47.09 -60.36 23.11
N PRO A 16 -47.66 -59.16 22.98
CA PRO A 16 -48.44 -58.84 21.82
C PRO A 16 -47.59 -58.97 20.53
N ALA A 17 -48.26 -59.41 19.45
CA ALA A 17 -47.58 -59.46 18.16
C ALA A 17 -47.08 -58.08 17.77
N LEU A 18 -45.82 -58.01 17.39
CA LEU A 18 -45.29 -56.79 16.81
C LEU A 18 -46.03 -56.47 15.51
N LEU A 19 -46.74 -55.36 15.51
CA LEU A 19 -47.34 -54.85 14.27
C LEU A 19 -46.20 -54.54 13.27
N PRO A 20 -46.43 -54.81 11.98
CA PRO A 20 -45.47 -54.46 10.98
C PRO A 20 -45.28 -52.92 10.97
N LYS A 21 -44.03 -52.47 11.08
CA LYS A 21 -43.75 -51.04 11.02
C LYS A 21 -44.16 -50.50 9.62
N PRO A 22 -44.89 -49.39 9.58
CA PRO A 22 -45.21 -48.78 8.31
C PRO A 22 -43.92 -48.38 7.61
N LYS A 23 -43.88 -48.56 6.30
CA LYS A 23 -42.74 -48.13 5.48
C LYS A 23 -43.21 -47.00 4.53
N MET A 24 -42.48 -45.89 4.62
CA MET A 24 -42.68 -44.74 3.76
C MET A 24 -41.86 -44.95 2.47
N ALA A 25 -42.51 -45.02 1.34
CA ALA A 25 -41.86 -45.13 0.03
C ALA A 25 -41.70 -43.75 -0.59
N GLY A 26 -40.48 -43.45 -1.12
CA GLY A 26 -40.16 -42.17 -1.76
C GLY A 26 -40.00 -41.00 -0.76
N THR A 27 -40.38 -39.83 -1.19
CA THR A 27 -40.25 -38.59 -0.41
C THR A 27 -41.63 -37.93 -0.21
N LEU A 28 -41.77 -37.20 0.90
CA LEU A 28 -42.93 -36.37 1.18
C LEU A 28 -42.55 -34.87 1.17
N PRO A 29 -43.37 -33.98 0.62
CA PRO A 29 -43.10 -32.56 0.59
C PRO A 29 -43.36 -31.92 1.97
N ALA A 30 -42.43 -31.01 2.37
CA ALA A 30 -42.57 -30.19 3.56
C ALA A 30 -42.02 -28.80 3.33
N ARG A 31 -42.26 -27.87 4.24
CA ARG A 31 -41.64 -26.53 4.25
C ARG A 31 -40.81 -26.34 5.49
N VAL A 32 -39.63 -25.71 5.32
CA VAL A 32 -38.82 -25.29 6.43
C VAL A 32 -39.50 -24.21 7.25
N THR A 33 -39.45 -24.28 8.57
CA THR A 33 -40.10 -23.35 9.48
C THR A 33 -39.11 -22.60 10.36
N SER A 34 -39.57 -21.53 10.99
CA SER A 34 -38.78 -20.73 11.92
C SER A 34 -39.62 -20.35 13.12
N THR A 35 -38.97 -20.31 14.30
CA THR A 35 -39.61 -19.85 15.57
C THR A 35 -39.60 -18.31 15.66
N THR A 36 -38.85 -17.60 14.81
CA THR A 36 -38.75 -16.15 14.82
C THR A 36 -39.65 -15.56 13.78
N ALA A 37 -40.65 -14.76 14.18
CA ALA A 37 -41.53 -14.06 13.28
C ALA A 37 -40.72 -13.09 12.36
N ASN A 38 -41.06 -13.10 11.07
CA ASN A 38 -40.40 -12.30 10.03
C ASN A 38 -38.89 -12.57 9.81
N ASP A 39 -38.33 -13.59 10.40
CA ASP A 39 -37.00 -14.08 10.03
C ASP A 39 -37.10 -14.87 8.72
N ILE A 40 -36.21 -14.52 7.76
CA ILE A 40 -36.14 -15.24 6.50
C ILE A 40 -35.42 -16.59 6.63
N TYR A 41 -34.61 -16.79 7.69
CA TYR A 41 -33.83 -18.01 7.88
C TYR A 41 -34.62 -19.07 8.62
N GLY A 42 -34.46 -20.34 8.23
CA GLY A 42 -34.95 -21.48 8.97
C GLY A 42 -34.24 -21.60 10.31
N HIS A 43 -34.99 -21.88 11.36
CA HIS A 43 -34.42 -22.14 12.70
C HIS A 43 -33.65 -23.46 12.70
N ILE A 44 -32.42 -23.46 13.20
CA ILE A 44 -31.61 -24.65 13.34
C ILE A 44 -31.19 -24.84 14.81
N ASP A 45 -30.96 -26.08 15.22
CA ASP A 45 -30.41 -26.40 16.53
C ASP A 45 -28.86 -26.42 16.54
N LYS A 46 -28.30 -26.74 17.70
CA LYS A 46 -26.83 -26.84 17.88
C LYS A 46 -26.16 -27.91 17.00
N ASP A 47 -26.94 -28.88 16.51
CA ASP A 47 -26.45 -29.98 15.65
C ASP A 47 -26.74 -29.64 14.15
N GLY A 48 -27.21 -28.45 13.83
CA GLY A 48 -27.48 -27.97 12.46
C GLY A 48 -28.70 -28.60 11.80
N ARG A 49 -29.67 -29.11 12.61
CA ARG A 49 -30.92 -29.72 12.14
C ARG A 49 -31.99 -28.65 12.02
N TYR A 50 -32.97 -28.89 11.11
CA TYR A 50 -34.07 -27.98 10.83
C TYR A 50 -35.38 -28.52 11.43
N ARG A 51 -36.36 -27.64 11.55
CA ARG A 51 -37.78 -28.01 11.73
C ARG A 51 -38.56 -27.75 10.45
N VAL A 52 -39.52 -28.60 10.16
CA VAL A 52 -40.29 -28.58 8.93
C VAL A 52 -41.76 -28.80 9.22
N ASN A 53 -42.61 -28.20 8.39
CA ASN A 53 -44.04 -28.49 8.38
C ASN A 53 -44.38 -29.37 7.17
N MET A 54 -44.93 -30.54 7.39
CA MET A 54 -45.34 -31.45 6.32
C MET A 54 -46.56 -30.87 5.60
N LEU A 55 -46.58 -30.83 4.26
CA LEU A 55 -47.69 -30.18 3.51
C LEU A 55 -49.04 -30.85 3.66
N PHE A 56 -49.11 -32.09 4.11
CA PHE A 56 -50.33 -32.78 4.40
C PHE A 56 -50.87 -32.50 5.81
N ASP A 57 -50.04 -31.95 6.71
CA ASP A 57 -50.44 -31.61 8.06
C ASP A 57 -51.39 -30.42 8.07
N ARG A 58 -52.54 -30.58 8.70
CA ARG A 58 -53.58 -29.54 8.81
C ARG A 58 -53.77 -29.05 10.23
N ASP A 59 -52.98 -29.55 11.17
CA ASP A 59 -53.02 -29.08 12.54
C ASP A 59 -52.42 -27.70 12.67
N SER A 60 -52.92 -26.94 13.62
CA SER A 60 -52.33 -25.61 13.94
C SER A 60 -51.28 -25.77 14.98
N TRP A 61 -50.05 -25.52 14.57
CA TRP A 61 -48.85 -25.57 15.44
C TRP A 61 -48.42 -24.15 15.80
N GLU A 62 -47.71 -24.04 16.93
CA GLU A 62 -46.87 -22.87 17.18
C GLU A 62 -45.74 -22.83 16.14
N PRO A 63 -45.50 -21.68 15.48
CA PRO A 63 -44.46 -21.56 14.46
C PRO A 63 -43.10 -22.07 14.93
N GLY A 64 -42.48 -22.95 14.14
CA GLY A 64 -41.21 -23.57 14.45
C GLY A 64 -41.30 -24.80 15.38
N TYR A 65 -42.55 -25.27 15.74
CA TYR A 65 -42.75 -26.47 16.57
C TYR A 65 -43.52 -27.56 15.84
N GLU A 66 -43.65 -27.45 14.53
CA GLU A 66 -44.47 -28.36 13.67
C GLU A 66 -43.81 -29.74 13.53
N SER A 67 -42.52 -29.91 13.85
CA SER A 67 -41.84 -31.20 13.82
C SER A 67 -40.80 -31.35 14.91
N LEU A 68 -40.24 -32.52 15.07
CA LEU A 68 -38.94 -32.73 15.71
C LEU A 68 -37.82 -32.22 14.79
N TRP A 69 -36.62 -32.24 15.31
CA TRP A 69 -35.42 -31.83 14.56
C TRP A 69 -35.08 -32.82 13.45
N VAL A 70 -34.97 -32.32 12.20
CA VAL A 70 -34.71 -33.10 11.00
C VAL A 70 -33.38 -32.68 10.39
N ARG A 71 -32.45 -33.62 10.22
CA ARG A 71 -31.14 -33.37 9.60
C ARG A 71 -31.29 -33.18 8.09
N GLN A 72 -30.37 -32.43 7.51
CA GLN A 72 -30.30 -32.23 6.06
C GLN A 72 -29.14 -33.07 5.47
N ALA A 73 -29.46 -33.82 4.40
CA ALA A 73 -28.46 -34.41 3.55
C ALA A 73 -27.73 -33.32 2.76
N ARG A 74 -26.40 -33.36 2.76
CA ARG A 74 -25.55 -32.39 2.05
C ARG A 74 -24.55 -33.12 1.18
N PRO A 75 -24.14 -32.54 0.02
CA PRO A 75 -23.16 -33.20 -0.86
C PRO A 75 -21.80 -33.45 -0.23
N TYR A 76 -21.44 -32.65 0.79
CA TYR A 76 -20.17 -32.75 1.49
C TYR A 76 -20.37 -32.29 2.95
N ALA A 77 -20.03 -33.16 3.90
CA ALA A 77 -20.28 -32.89 5.31
C ALA A 77 -19.24 -33.57 6.21
N GLY A 78 -18.82 -32.87 7.25
CA GLY A 78 -17.93 -33.32 8.34
C GLY A 78 -18.13 -32.44 9.55
N ASP A 79 -17.31 -32.64 10.59
CA ASP A 79 -17.39 -31.92 11.86
C ASP A 79 -16.87 -30.46 11.75
N VAL A 80 -15.75 -30.25 11.04
CA VAL A 80 -15.11 -28.94 10.85
C VAL A 80 -15.05 -28.51 9.38
N TYR A 81 -15.68 -29.26 8.48
CA TYR A 81 -15.72 -28.96 7.04
C TYR A 81 -17.05 -29.39 6.41
N GLY A 82 -17.39 -28.83 5.27
CA GLY A 82 -18.62 -29.21 4.54
C GLY A 82 -19.16 -28.09 3.66
N LEU A 83 -20.22 -28.42 2.89
CA LEU A 83 -21.00 -27.45 2.14
C LEU A 83 -22.27 -27.11 2.92
N HIS A 84 -22.31 -25.94 3.53
CA HIS A 84 -23.48 -25.46 4.25
C HIS A 84 -24.12 -24.29 3.53
N LEU A 85 -25.34 -24.50 3.03
CA LEU A 85 -26.20 -23.46 2.48
C LEU A 85 -27.45 -23.42 3.38
N PRO A 86 -27.67 -22.35 4.16
CA PRO A 86 -28.79 -22.25 5.07
C PRO A 86 -30.12 -22.24 4.31
N LEU A 87 -31.06 -23.06 4.74
CA LEU A 87 -32.40 -23.07 4.21
C LEU A 87 -33.23 -21.91 4.80
N LEU A 88 -34.02 -21.27 3.94
CA LEU A 88 -34.90 -20.19 4.37
C LEU A 88 -36.24 -20.76 4.86
N ALA A 89 -36.88 -20.04 5.77
CA ALA A 89 -38.26 -20.34 6.15
C ALA A 89 -39.17 -20.27 4.92
N GLY A 90 -40.08 -21.22 4.80
CA GLY A 90 -40.95 -21.37 3.66
C GLY A 90 -40.39 -22.15 2.46
N THR A 91 -39.08 -22.47 2.47
CA THR A 91 -38.46 -23.28 1.41
C THR A 91 -39.08 -24.67 1.38
N GLU A 92 -39.49 -25.12 0.19
CA GLU A 92 -39.99 -26.49 -0.01
C GLU A 92 -38.85 -27.50 -0.03
N VAL A 93 -39.03 -28.59 0.71
CA VAL A 93 -38.06 -29.66 0.86
C VAL A 93 -38.73 -31.03 0.68
N ALA A 94 -37.96 -31.98 0.17
CA ALA A 94 -38.35 -33.37 0.09
C ALA A 94 -37.83 -34.15 1.29
N ILE A 95 -38.69 -34.67 2.12
CA ILE A 95 -38.35 -35.49 3.28
C ILE A 95 -38.30 -36.96 2.85
N ALA A 96 -37.17 -37.57 3.04
CA ALA A 96 -36.97 -39.01 2.89
C ALA A 96 -36.78 -39.68 4.28
N TYR A 97 -36.89 -40.99 4.30
CA TYR A 97 -36.87 -41.79 5.51
C TYR A 97 -35.82 -42.91 5.41
N GLU A 98 -34.95 -43.05 6.41
CA GLU A 98 -34.00 -44.16 6.45
C GLU A 98 -34.71 -45.50 6.51
N ASP A 99 -34.42 -46.39 5.56
CA ASP A 99 -35.09 -47.70 5.40
C ASP A 99 -36.64 -47.61 5.31
N GLY A 100 -37.17 -46.44 4.96
CA GLY A 100 -38.60 -46.17 4.97
C GLY A 100 -39.18 -45.97 6.37
N ASN A 101 -38.39 -45.88 7.40
CA ASN A 101 -38.83 -45.74 8.78
C ASN A 101 -39.33 -44.29 9.06
N PRO A 102 -40.61 -44.07 9.35
CA PRO A 102 -41.14 -42.74 9.62
C PRO A 102 -40.53 -42.02 10.81
N ASP A 103 -39.92 -42.77 11.75
CA ASP A 103 -39.23 -42.20 12.91
C ASP A 103 -37.82 -41.67 12.57
N ARG A 104 -37.33 -41.85 11.32
CA ARG A 104 -35.99 -41.45 10.87
C ARG A 104 -36.04 -40.57 9.62
N PRO A 105 -36.71 -39.42 9.71
CA PRO A 105 -36.79 -38.48 8.60
C PRO A 105 -35.46 -37.71 8.38
N TYR A 106 -35.19 -37.37 7.14
CA TYR A 106 -34.17 -36.40 6.79
C TYR A 106 -34.56 -35.59 5.55
N ILE A 107 -34.12 -34.35 5.45
CA ILE A 107 -34.26 -33.51 4.27
C ILE A 107 -33.32 -34.06 3.19
N ALA A 108 -33.86 -34.67 2.16
CA ALA A 108 -33.08 -35.24 1.06
C ALA A 108 -32.74 -34.20 -0.01
N HIS A 109 -33.73 -33.36 -0.36
CA HIS A 109 -33.57 -32.36 -1.42
C HIS A 109 -34.28 -31.07 -1.06
N VAL A 110 -33.86 -29.97 -1.72
CA VAL A 110 -34.50 -28.67 -1.70
C VAL A 110 -35.15 -28.48 -3.08
N LEU A 111 -36.39 -27.98 -3.12
CA LEU A 111 -37.19 -27.84 -4.33
C LEU A 111 -37.56 -26.38 -4.58
N HIS A 112 -37.65 -26.00 -5.83
CA HIS A 112 -38.33 -24.78 -6.24
C HIS A 112 -39.84 -25.07 -6.36
N ASP A 113 -40.64 -24.07 -6.05
CA ASP A 113 -42.09 -24.12 -6.21
C ASP A 113 -42.61 -22.97 -7.09
N SER A 114 -43.93 -22.90 -7.32
CA SER A 114 -44.53 -21.87 -8.15
C SER A 114 -44.40 -20.45 -7.60
N ALA A 115 -44.22 -20.30 -6.28
CA ALA A 115 -43.98 -19.01 -5.62
C ALA A 115 -42.47 -18.65 -5.55
N HIS A 116 -41.62 -19.65 -5.59
CA HIS A 116 -40.15 -19.52 -5.45
C HIS A 116 -39.47 -20.19 -6.64
N VAL A 117 -39.60 -19.58 -7.82
CA VAL A 117 -39.00 -20.09 -9.05
C VAL A 117 -37.45 -19.95 -9.00
N ASP A 118 -36.75 -20.81 -9.75
CA ASP A 118 -35.29 -20.74 -9.86
C ASP A 118 -34.88 -19.37 -10.41
N HIS A 119 -33.78 -18.85 -9.85
CA HIS A 119 -33.13 -17.62 -10.34
C HIS A 119 -32.36 -17.85 -11.65
N VAL A 120 -32.16 -19.11 -12.07
CA VAL A 120 -31.66 -19.51 -13.38
C VAL A 120 -32.84 -20.01 -14.20
N THR A 121 -33.15 -19.31 -15.29
CA THR A 121 -34.29 -19.59 -16.18
C THR A 121 -33.84 -19.63 -17.63
N ILE A 122 -34.75 -19.76 -18.57
CA ILE A 122 -34.45 -19.72 -20.00
C ILE A 122 -33.76 -18.44 -20.45
N ARG A 123 -33.83 -17.35 -19.66
CA ARG A 123 -33.16 -16.08 -19.95
C ARG A 123 -31.67 -16.09 -19.64
N ASN A 124 -31.21 -17.02 -18.80
CA ASN A 124 -29.84 -17.08 -18.28
C ASN A 124 -29.35 -18.52 -18.01
N TYR A 125 -29.90 -19.50 -18.71
CA TYR A 125 -29.65 -20.94 -18.49
C TYR A 125 -28.22 -21.41 -18.65
N LYS A 126 -27.33 -20.57 -19.26
CA LYS A 126 -25.89 -20.85 -19.39
C LYS A 126 -25.09 -20.49 -18.15
N ARG A 127 -25.76 -20.07 -17.06
CA ARG A 127 -25.11 -19.62 -15.84
C ARG A 127 -25.13 -20.69 -14.76
N ASN A 128 -23.96 -20.88 -14.16
CA ASN A 128 -23.82 -21.58 -12.88
C ASN A 128 -23.75 -20.51 -11.79
N VAL A 129 -24.69 -20.53 -10.82
CA VAL A 129 -24.81 -19.42 -9.86
C VAL A 129 -25.03 -19.94 -8.45
N LEU A 130 -24.18 -19.52 -7.53
CA LEU A 130 -24.45 -19.54 -6.11
C LEU A 130 -24.78 -18.11 -5.68
N ARG A 131 -25.99 -17.90 -5.14
CA ARG A 131 -26.46 -16.58 -4.74
C ARG A 131 -27.15 -16.67 -3.39
N THR A 132 -26.78 -15.78 -2.46
CA THR A 132 -27.40 -15.67 -1.15
C THR A 132 -28.57 -14.67 -1.16
N PRO A 133 -29.46 -14.68 -0.15
CA PRO A 133 -30.53 -13.68 -0.01
C PRO A 133 -30.01 -12.24 0.01
N ALA A 134 -28.84 -12.00 0.60
CA ALA A 134 -28.16 -10.70 0.62
C ALA A 134 -27.46 -10.34 -0.70
N ASN A 135 -27.69 -11.11 -1.79
CA ASN A 135 -27.09 -10.93 -3.10
C ASN A 135 -25.57 -11.10 -3.17
N ASN A 136 -24.96 -11.77 -2.19
CA ASN A 136 -23.60 -12.28 -2.37
C ASN A 136 -23.62 -13.35 -3.45
N LYS A 137 -22.68 -13.31 -4.39
CA LYS A 137 -22.81 -14.07 -5.63
C LYS A 137 -21.48 -14.62 -6.13
N LEU A 138 -21.45 -15.91 -6.42
CA LEU A 138 -20.48 -16.53 -7.32
C LEU A 138 -21.24 -16.93 -8.60
N ARG A 139 -20.82 -16.42 -9.74
CA ARG A 139 -21.44 -16.69 -11.04
C ARG A 139 -20.36 -17.06 -12.06
N LEU A 140 -20.59 -18.18 -12.75
CA LEU A 140 -19.84 -18.59 -13.92
C LEU A 140 -20.82 -18.56 -15.10
N ASP A 141 -20.52 -17.79 -16.13
CA ASP A 141 -21.38 -17.60 -17.30
C ASP A 141 -20.67 -18.24 -18.52
N ASP A 142 -21.25 -19.29 -19.08
CA ASP A 142 -20.69 -20.08 -20.18
C ASP A 142 -21.28 -19.64 -21.54
N THR A 143 -21.70 -18.38 -21.65
CA THR A 143 -22.11 -17.82 -22.94
C THR A 143 -20.92 -17.77 -23.87
N ARG A 144 -20.99 -18.52 -24.99
CA ARG A 144 -19.89 -18.71 -25.92
C ARG A 144 -19.33 -17.39 -26.41
N ASN A 145 -18.00 -17.25 -26.32
CA ASN A 145 -17.20 -16.04 -26.61
C ASN A 145 -17.55 -14.83 -25.68
N GLN A 146 -18.21 -15.09 -24.56
CA GLN A 146 -18.52 -14.09 -23.52
C GLN A 146 -18.41 -14.72 -22.13
N GLU A 147 -17.60 -15.76 -22.02
CA GLU A 147 -17.39 -16.51 -20.80
C GLU A 147 -16.82 -15.58 -19.72
N HIS A 148 -17.38 -15.66 -18.51
CA HIS A 148 -16.87 -14.88 -17.41
C HIS A 148 -17.20 -15.46 -16.03
N ILE A 149 -16.36 -15.12 -15.06
CA ILE A 149 -16.56 -15.44 -13.65
C ILE A 149 -16.74 -14.12 -12.88
N LYS A 150 -17.73 -14.10 -11.97
CA LYS A 150 -18.00 -12.97 -11.09
C LYS A 150 -18.16 -13.43 -9.65
N LEU A 151 -17.34 -12.89 -8.76
CA LEU A 151 -17.53 -12.93 -7.31
C LEU A 151 -17.89 -11.54 -6.83
N SER A 152 -19.05 -11.37 -6.14
CA SER A 152 -19.49 -10.02 -5.77
C SER A 152 -20.37 -9.99 -4.52
N THR A 153 -20.34 -8.84 -3.82
CA THR A 153 -21.29 -8.43 -2.80
C THR A 153 -21.82 -7.04 -3.12
N GLU A 154 -23.04 -6.73 -2.67
CA GLU A 154 -23.65 -5.40 -2.81
C GLU A 154 -23.54 -4.57 -1.51
N TYR A 155 -22.86 -5.10 -0.49
CA TYR A 155 -22.66 -4.38 0.78
C TYR A 155 -21.83 -3.11 0.57
N GLY A 156 -22.33 -1.97 1.07
CA GLY A 156 -21.64 -0.67 1.01
C GLY A 156 -21.38 -0.16 -0.41
N GLY A 157 -22.28 -0.41 -1.35
CA GLY A 157 -22.06 -0.20 -2.78
C GLY A 157 -21.81 -1.52 -3.47
N LYS A 158 -20.65 -1.68 -4.09
CA LYS A 158 -20.30 -2.91 -4.80
C LYS A 158 -18.83 -3.27 -4.70
N SER A 159 -18.57 -4.46 -4.16
CA SER A 159 -17.25 -5.07 -4.20
C SER A 159 -17.28 -6.30 -5.10
N GLN A 160 -16.34 -6.42 -6.04
CA GLN A 160 -16.37 -7.51 -7.01
C GLN A 160 -14.98 -7.87 -7.56
N LEU A 161 -14.84 -9.16 -7.89
CA LEU A 161 -13.83 -9.69 -8.79
C LEU A 161 -14.54 -10.22 -10.03
N ASN A 162 -14.20 -9.70 -11.20
CA ASN A 162 -14.63 -10.20 -12.49
C ASN A 162 -13.45 -10.74 -13.29
N LEU A 163 -13.64 -11.83 -14.01
CA LEU A 163 -12.64 -12.46 -14.89
C LEU A 163 -13.28 -12.76 -16.24
N GLY A 164 -12.57 -12.47 -17.34
CA GLY A 164 -13.01 -12.77 -18.71
C GLY A 164 -13.74 -11.63 -19.39
N HIS A 165 -14.91 -11.90 -19.96
CA HIS A 165 -15.72 -10.90 -20.66
C HIS A 165 -16.59 -10.09 -19.69
N LEU A 166 -16.20 -8.84 -19.44
CA LEU A 166 -16.87 -7.97 -18.46
C LEU A 166 -18.06 -7.22 -19.10
N VAL A 167 -19.20 -7.25 -18.42
CA VAL A 167 -20.41 -6.54 -18.87
C VAL A 167 -20.98 -5.63 -17.78
N ASP A 168 -21.74 -4.63 -18.19
CA ASP A 168 -22.51 -3.75 -17.32
C ASP A 168 -23.87 -4.38 -16.91
N SER A 169 -24.78 -3.57 -16.33
CA SER A 169 -26.13 -3.98 -15.95
C SER A 169 -27.03 -4.28 -17.15
N GLU A 170 -26.76 -3.64 -18.29
CA GLU A 170 -27.50 -3.77 -19.55
C GLU A 170 -26.94 -4.87 -20.45
N LYS A 171 -25.91 -5.60 -19.96
CA LYS A 171 -25.17 -6.65 -20.66
C LYS A 171 -24.30 -6.12 -21.83
N GLN A 172 -24.03 -4.81 -21.86
CA GLN A 172 -23.06 -4.24 -22.80
C GLN A 172 -21.64 -4.55 -22.34
N GLN A 173 -20.75 -4.79 -23.30
CA GLN A 173 -19.33 -5.06 -23.02
C GLN A 173 -18.68 -3.85 -22.36
N ARG A 174 -18.04 -4.05 -21.20
CA ARG A 174 -17.21 -3.06 -20.50
C ARG A 174 -15.71 -3.26 -20.73
N GLY A 175 -15.29 -4.46 -21.10
CA GLY A 175 -13.90 -4.82 -21.31
C GLY A 175 -13.66 -6.31 -21.20
N GLU A 176 -12.38 -6.69 -21.29
CA GLU A 176 -11.89 -8.06 -21.18
C GLU A 176 -10.72 -8.14 -20.20
N GLY A 177 -10.53 -9.29 -19.56
CA GLY A 177 -9.46 -9.52 -18.59
C GLY A 177 -9.96 -9.66 -17.17
N PHE A 178 -9.44 -8.88 -16.22
CA PHE A 178 -9.92 -8.91 -14.84
C PHE A 178 -10.19 -7.50 -14.30
N GLU A 179 -11.15 -7.41 -13.39
CA GLU A 179 -11.44 -6.22 -12.61
C GLU A 179 -11.61 -6.60 -11.13
N LEU A 180 -10.77 -6.06 -10.26
CA LEU A 180 -10.95 -6.08 -8.81
C LEU A 180 -11.31 -4.67 -8.36
N ARG A 181 -12.54 -4.48 -7.85
CA ARG A 181 -13.00 -3.15 -7.42
C ARG A 181 -13.86 -3.20 -6.17
N THR A 182 -13.88 -2.10 -5.45
CA THR A 182 -14.83 -1.81 -4.38
C THR A 182 -15.20 -0.32 -4.41
N ASP A 183 -16.38 0.01 -3.89
CA ASP A 183 -16.78 1.40 -3.64
C ASP A 183 -16.37 1.85 -2.22
N LEU A 184 -15.73 0.96 -1.44
CA LEU A 184 -15.17 1.22 -0.12
C LEU A 184 -13.63 1.22 -0.15
N PHE A 185 -12.99 0.88 0.96
CA PHE A 185 -11.52 0.82 1.07
C PHE A 185 -10.98 -0.50 0.51
N GLY A 186 -9.84 -0.42 -0.17
CA GLY A 186 -9.11 -1.58 -0.67
C GLY A 186 -7.69 -1.64 -0.09
N ALA A 187 -7.18 -2.84 0.17
CA ALA A 187 -5.79 -3.08 0.55
C ALA A 187 -5.25 -4.32 -0.17
N ILE A 188 -4.03 -4.21 -0.70
CA ILE A 188 -3.26 -5.34 -1.25
C ILE A 188 -1.99 -5.44 -0.41
N ARG A 189 -1.81 -6.55 0.29
CA ARG A 189 -0.66 -6.79 1.19
C ARG A 189 -0.06 -8.15 0.91
N ALA A 190 1.26 -8.21 0.89
CA ALA A 190 2.02 -9.46 0.85
C ALA A 190 3.32 -9.28 1.64
N GLU A 191 3.55 -10.10 2.65
CA GLU A 191 4.70 -10.03 3.56
C GLU A 191 6.05 -10.15 2.83
N LYS A 192 6.12 -11.02 1.82
CA LYS A 192 7.35 -11.28 1.06
C LYS A 192 7.56 -10.38 -0.17
N GLY A 193 6.70 -9.34 -0.34
CA GLY A 193 6.78 -8.42 -1.47
C GLY A 193 5.67 -8.59 -2.50
N ILE A 194 5.54 -7.61 -3.38
CA ILE A 194 4.53 -7.54 -4.43
C ILE A 194 5.21 -7.25 -5.77
N PHE A 195 4.92 -8.05 -6.78
CA PHE A 195 5.31 -7.80 -8.16
C PHE A 195 4.07 -7.49 -9.00
N MET A 196 4.04 -6.31 -9.63
CA MET A 196 3.02 -5.91 -10.59
C MET A 196 3.69 -5.64 -11.93
N SER A 197 3.31 -6.39 -12.97
CA SER A 197 3.90 -6.26 -14.28
C SER A 197 2.85 -6.16 -15.38
N ALA A 198 3.19 -5.40 -16.43
CA ALA A 198 2.49 -5.39 -17.71
C ALA A 198 3.22 -6.26 -18.76
N ASP A 199 4.25 -7.00 -18.38
CA ASP A 199 4.90 -7.98 -19.25
C ASP A 199 3.99 -9.19 -19.46
N GLY A 200 3.83 -9.63 -20.71
CA GLY A 200 2.97 -10.75 -21.04
C GLY A 200 3.59 -12.10 -20.63
N GLN A 201 2.78 -12.96 -20.01
CA GLN A 201 3.14 -14.36 -19.74
C GLN A 201 2.14 -15.29 -20.44
N ALA A 202 2.48 -15.72 -21.64
CA ALA A 202 1.59 -16.48 -22.50
C ALA A 202 1.15 -17.80 -21.85
N LYS A 203 -0.16 -18.08 -21.86
CA LYS A 203 -0.78 -19.29 -21.30
C LYS A 203 -0.44 -19.58 -19.84
N ALA A 204 -0.06 -18.54 -19.07
CA ALA A 204 0.36 -18.63 -17.67
C ALA A 204 1.48 -19.66 -17.44
N GLN A 205 2.40 -19.81 -18.40
CA GLN A 205 3.56 -20.69 -18.29
C GLN A 205 4.74 -19.93 -17.69
N GLY A 206 5.58 -20.62 -16.92
CA GLY A 206 6.75 -20.05 -16.26
C GLY A 206 6.53 -19.80 -14.76
N LYS A 207 7.46 -19.11 -14.16
CA LYS A 207 7.39 -18.78 -12.72
C LYS A 207 6.39 -17.64 -12.48
N VAL A 208 5.66 -17.70 -11.39
CA VAL A 208 4.75 -16.60 -10.96
C VAL A 208 5.51 -15.27 -10.81
N LEU A 209 6.73 -15.31 -10.27
CA LEU A 209 7.63 -14.17 -10.13
C LEU A 209 8.68 -14.14 -11.24
N GLU A 210 8.24 -14.13 -12.51
CA GLU A 210 9.14 -13.94 -13.65
C GLU A 210 9.47 -12.45 -13.80
N MET A 211 10.58 -12.02 -13.18
CA MET A 211 11.00 -10.63 -13.10
C MET A 211 12.16 -10.27 -14.04
N GLN A 212 12.64 -11.22 -14.85
CA GLN A 212 13.83 -11.01 -15.69
C GLN A 212 13.76 -9.77 -16.60
N PRO A 213 12.62 -9.45 -17.25
CA PRO A 213 12.50 -8.22 -18.03
C PRO A 213 12.75 -6.95 -17.22
N ALA A 214 12.18 -6.86 -16.01
CA ALA A 214 12.38 -5.73 -15.11
C ALA A 214 13.82 -5.63 -14.62
N ILE A 215 14.44 -6.75 -14.24
CA ILE A 215 15.84 -6.83 -13.80
C ILE A 215 16.79 -6.37 -14.91
N ASN A 216 16.54 -6.77 -16.16
CA ASN A 216 17.37 -6.34 -17.29
C ASN A 216 17.32 -4.82 -17.50
N LEU A 217 16.15 -4.18 -17.37
CA LEU A 217 16.02 -2.73 -17.47
C LEU A 217 16.78 -2.01 -16.35
N LEU A 218 16.69 -2.52 -15.13
CA LEU A 218 17.39 -1.95 -13.97
C LEU A 218 18.92 -2.13 -14.06
N ASN A 219 19.40 -3.28 -14.55
CA ASN A 219 20.83 -3.50 -14.82
C ASN A 219 21.36 -2.52 -15.87
N SER A 220 20.63 -2.29 -16.95
CA SER A 220 21.01 -1.31 -17.97
C SER A 220 21.06 0.12 -17.41
N ALA A 221 20.12 0.48 -16.53
CA ALA A 221 20.13 1.77 -15.83
C ALA A 221 21.35 1.90 -14.90
N GLN A 222 21.72 0.84 -14.18
CA GLN A 222 22.91 0.79 -13.33
C GLN A 222 24.20 0.98 -14.16
N GLU A 223 24.36 0.26 -15.26
CA GLU A 223 25.51 0.39 -16.15
C GLU A 223 25.65 1.82 -16.69
N GLN A 224 24.56 2.45 -17.10
CA GLN A 224 24.55 3.84 -17.54
C GLN A 224 24.99 4.80 -16.42
N MET A 225 24.45 4.65 -15.22
CA MET A 225 24.81 5.48 -14.07
C MET A 225 26.28 5.30 -13.70
N GLN A 226 26.78 4.06 -13.72
CA GLN A 226 28.20 3.75 -13.49
C GLN A 226 29.10 4.50 -14.47
N ALA A 227 28.79 4.48 -15.77
CA ALA A 227 29.60 5.13 -16.78
C ALA A 227 29.63 6.66 -16.61
N ILE A 228 28.47 7.30 -16.30
CA ILE A 228 28.38 8.74 -16.06
C ILE A 228 29.10 9.13 -14.76
N SER A 229 28.96 8.33 -13.71
CA SER A 229 29.57 8.56 -12.41
C SER A 229 31.11 8.48 -12.48
N THR A 230 31.65 7.52 -13.24
CA THR A 230 33.10 7.40 -13.50
C THR A 230 33.65 8.63 -14.23
N ASP A 231 32.92 9.11 -15.26
CA ASP A 231 33.33 10.33 -15.98
C ASP A 231 33.26 11.58 -15.08
N ALA A 232 32.24 11.69 -14.25
CA ALA A 232 32.10 12.78 -13.27
C ALA A 232 33.27 12.79 -12.28
N GLN A 233 33.64 11.64 -11.74
CA GLN A 233 34.81 11.50 -10.83
C GLN A 233 36.09 11.88 -11.52
N THR A 234 36.32 11.49 -12.77
CA THR A 234 37.50 11.88 -13.57
C THR A 234 37.54 13.39 -13.80
N ALA A 235 36.40 14.06 -13.84
CA ALA A 235 36.27 15.51 -13.95
C ALA A 235 36.25 16.24 -12.60
N ASN A 236 36.58 15.57 -11.50
CA ASN A 236 36.53 16.09 -10.11
C ASN A 236 35.14 16.54 -9.65
N ALA A 237 34.08 15.98 -10.23
CA ALA A 237 32.73 16.14 -9.73
C ALA A 237 32.40 14.97 -8.78
N ASN A 238 31.51 15.20 -7.80
CA ASN A 238 31.11 14.14 -6.88
C ASN A 238 30.30 13.05 -7.63
N PRO A 239 30.68 11.76 -7.51
CA PRO A 239 29.99 10.66 -8.16
C PRO A 239 28.66 10.37 -7.49
N ALA A 240 27.77 9.63 -8.18
CA ALA A 240 26.56 9.07 -7.58
C ALA A 240 26.92 7.89 -6.65
N ASP A 241 26.10 7.68 -5.61
CA ASP A 241 26.19 6.47 -4.77
C ASP A 241 25.61 5.26 -5.52
N LEU A 242 26.53 4.46 -6.09
CA LEU A 242 26.20 3.26 -6.84
C LEU A 242 25.97 2.03 -5.96
N GLN A 243 26.52 2.03 -4.75
CA GLN A 243 26.44 0.87 -3.87
C GLN A 243 25.01 0.59 -3.44
N ALA A 244 24.25 1.63 -3.14
CA ALA A 244 22.82 1.52 -2.81
C ALA A 244 22.01 0.87 -3.95
N GLN A 245 22.27 1.24 -5.21
CA GLN A 245 21.59 0.66 -6.36
C GLN A 245 21.99 -0.81 -6.58
N ILE A 246 23.27 -1.14 -6.42
CA ILE A 246 23.76 -2.53 -6.53
C ILE A 246 23.09 -3.40 -5.46
N THR A 247 23.03 -2.94 -4.23
CA THR A 247 22.36 -3.65 -3.12
C THR A 247 20.90 -3.90 -3.41
N LEU A 248 20.15 -2.87 -3.85
CA LEU A 248 18.75 -3.00 -4.22
C LEU A 248 18.55 -4.09 -5.30
N LEU A 249 19.35 -4.07 -6.36
CA LEU A 249 19.21 -5.00 -7.47
C LEU A 249 19.62 -6.44 -7.12
N GLN A 250 20.77 -6.61 -6.48
CA GLN A 250 21.35 -7.92 -6.25
C GLN A 250 20.83 -8.64 -5.01
N GLN A 251 20.51 -7.88 -3.96
CA GLN A 251 20.12 -8.44 -2.67
C GLN A 251 18.61 -8.46 -2.47
N ASN A 252 17.90 -7.41 -2.85
CA ASN A 252 16.49 -7.25 -2.51
C ASN A 252 15.53 -7.70 -3.61
N LEU A 253 15.80 -7.31 -4.87
CA LEU A 253 14.89 -7.57 -5.98
C LEU A 253 14.97 -8.98 -6.56
N THR A 254 16.14 -9.62 -6.52
CA THR A 254 16.31 -10.95 -7.09
C THR A 254 15.42 -11.96 -6.37
N GLU A 255 14.39 -12.48 -7.06
CA GLU A 255 13.40 -13.42 -6.53
C GLU A 255 12.60 -12.89 -5.32
N LEU A 256 12.49 -11.55 -5.17
CA LEU A 256 11.88 -10.88 -4.01
C LEU A 256 12.40 -11.47 -2.68
N LYS A 257 13.72 -11.47 -2.49
CA LYS A 257 14.33 -11.97 -1.25
C LYS A 257 13.94 -11.14 -0.04
N GLU A 258 13.65 -9.86 -0.27
CA GLU A 258 13.17 -8.91 0.74
C GLU A 258 11.79 -8.36 0.36
N ALA A 259 11.10 -7.74 1.31
CA ALA A 259 9.77 -7.17 1.13
C ALA A 259 9.80 -5.90 0.24
N VAL A 260 9.79 -6.09 -1.07
CA VAL A 260 9.87 -5.01 -2.07
C VAL A 260 8.58 -4.93 -2.87
N LEU A 261 8.14 -3.71 -3.23
CA LEU A 261 7.15 -3.46 -4.27
C LEU A 261 7.87 -3.16 -5.58
N LEU A 262 7.79 -4.06 -6.56
CA LEU A 262 8.33 -3.88 -7.90
C LEU A 262 7.18 -3.60 -8.89
N LEU A 263 7.26 -2.44 -9.57
CA LEU A 263 6.36 -2.07 -10.67
C LEU A 263 7.14 -2.08 -11.97
N SER A 264 6.68 -2.82 -12.98
CA SER A 264 7.36 -2.95 -14.26
C SER A 264 6.36 -2.89 -15.42
N ALA A 265 6.76 -2.21 -16.50
CA ALA A 265 5.99 -2.18 -17.73
C ALA A 265 6.89 -1.94 -18.94
N PRO A 266 6.75 -2.70 -20.07
CA PRO A 266 7.61 -2.57 -21.23
C PRO A 266 7.41 -1.28 -22.04
N LYS A 267 6.27 -0.59 -21.89
CA LYS A 267 5.91 0.62 -22.63
C LYS A 267 5.86 1.90 -21.79
N GLY A 268 5.67 1.80 -20.49
CA GLY A 268 5.67 2.95 -19.60
C GLY A 268 4.81 2.79 -18.37
N ILE A 269 5.14 3.56 -17.33
CA ILE A 269 4.39 3.70 -16.09
C ILE A 269 4.02 5.18 -15.96
N ALA A 270 2.74 5.48 -15.74
CA ALA A 270 2.25 6.83 -15.47
C ALA A 270 1.73 6.89 -14.02
N LEU A 271 2.25 7.86 -13.26
CA LEU A 271 1.78 8.17 -11.91
C LEU A 271 1.15 9.55 -11.93
N THR A 272 -0.12 9.66 -11.60
CA THR A 272 -0.87 10.92 -11.58
C THR A 272 -1.62 11.09 -10.28
N SER A 273 -1.75 12.34 -9.81
CA SER A 273 -2.55 12.70 -8.64
C SER A 273 -3.33 13.97 -8.93
N GLY A 274 -4.54 14.10 -8.42
CA GLY A 274 -5.34 15.32 -8.51
C GLY A 274 -4.83 16.45 -7.62
N GLU A 275 -4.05 16.14 -6.58
CA GLU A 275 -3.52 17.12 -5.62
C GLU A 275 -2.00 16.98 -5.46
N HIS A 276 -1.54 16.00 -4.70
CA HIS A 276 -0.14 15.85 -4.32
C HIS A 276 0.41 14.48 -4.70
N LEU A 277 1.62 14.45 -5.21
CA LEU A 277 2.44 13.25 -5.37
C LEU A 277 3.70 13.41 -4.52
N GLN A 278 3.85 12.57 -3.50
CA GLN A 278 5.02 12.55 -2.63
C GLN A 278 5.86 11.30 -2.92
N LEU A 279 7.16 11.49 -3.14
CA LEU A 279 8.16 10.43 -3.19
C LEU A 279 9.12 10.62 -2.03
N SER A 280 9.23 9.64 -1.15
CA SER A 280 10.07 9.70 0.04
C SER A 280 10.76 8.35 0.25
N ALA A 281 12.03 8.39 0.61
CA ALA A 281 12.82 7.22 0.98
C ALA A 281 13.65 7.56 2.23
N SER A 282 13.80 6.61 3.15
CA SER A 282 14.63 6.79 4.35
C SER A 282 16.12 6.93 3.99
N ASP A 283 16.55 6.19 2.98
CA ASP A 283 17.93 6.18 2.54
C ASP A 283 18.11 6.95 1.22
N ASN A 284 17.89 6.32 0.08
CA ASN A 284 18.25 6.88 -1.22
C ASN A 284 17.06 6.93 -2.17
N LEU A 285 16.91 8.05 -2.88
CA LEU A 285 16.06 8.19 -4.05
C LEU A 285 16.94 8.16 -5.31
N ILE A 286 16.79 7.11 -6.13
CA ILE A 286 17.57 6.88 -7.34
C ILE A 286 16.68 7.03 -8.56
N ALA A 287 17.02 7.94 -9.48
CA ALA A 287 16.31 8.14 -10.73
C ALA A 287 17.28 8.10 -11.91
N THR A 288 17.02 7.24 -12.89
CA THR A 288 17.82 7.09 -14.10
C THR A 288 16.92 7.13 -15.33
N ALA A 289 17.29 7.92 -16.32
CA ALA A 289 16.60 7.99 -17.61
C ALA A 289 17.57 7.68 -18.76
N GLY A 290 17.21 6.76 -19.63
CA GLY A 290 18.05 6.37 -20.78
C GLY A 290 18.17 7.43 -21.87
N LYS A 291 17.30 8.45 -21.88
CA LYS A 291 17.30 9.55 -22.85
C LYS A 291 17.14 10.90 -22.18
N HIS A 292 15.95 11.30 -21.81
CA HIS A 292 15.61 12.62 -21.29
C HIS A 292 14.96 12.52 -19.93
N ALA A 293 15.22 13.50 -19.07
CA ALA A 293 14.47 13.74 -17.84
C ALA A 293 14.04 15.21 -17.86
N ASP A 294 12.74 15.46 -17.91
CA ASP A 294 12.15 16.79 -17.99
C ASP A 294 11.36 17.10 -16.72
N ILE A 295 11.67 18.23 -16.08
CA ILE A 295 10.97 18.72 -14.92
C ILE A 295 10.39 20.09 -15.23
N SER A 296 9.08 20.23 -15.22
CA SER A 296 8.37 21.49 -15.45
C SER A 296 7.52 21.84 -14.23
N VAL A 297 7.68 23.08 -13.74
CA VAL A 297 7.02 23.57 -12.53
C VAL A 297 6.42 24.95 -12.79
N ALA A 298 5.13 25.10 -12.53
CA ALA A 298 4.41 26.34 -12.82
C ALA A 298 4.77 27.51 -11.89
N LYS A 299 5.21 27.22 -10.65
CA LYS A 299 5.54 28.27 -9.67
C LYS A 299 7.00 28.20 -9.22
N ASN A 300 7.30 27.42 -8.20
CA ASN A 300 8.61 27.40 -7.56
C ASN A 300 9.21 26.01 -7.63
N PHE A 301 10.50 25.94 -7.97
CA PHE A 301 11.30 24.73 -7.90
C PHE A 301 12.43 24.95 -6.89
N PHE A 302 12.48 24.14 -5.83
CA PHE A 302 13.48 24.23 -4.77
C PHE A 302 14.35 22.98 -4.76
N ILE A 303 15.67 23.17 -4.68
CA ILE A 303 16.63 22.09 -4.45
C ILE A 303 17.42 22.46 -3.19
N GLY A 304 17.27 21.65 -2.12
CA GLY A 304 18.02 21.78 -0.88
C GLY A 304 18.83 20.50 -0.64
N VAL A 305 20.12 20.65 -0.32
CA VAL A 305 21.02 19.53 -0.01
C VAL A 305 21.78 19.83 1.28
N GLY A 306 21.92 18.83 2.13
CA GLY A 306 22.61 18.97 3.43
C GLY A 306 24.14 19.00 3.32
N SER A 307 24.71 18.41 2.29
CA SER A 307 26.15 18.30 2.12
C SER A 307 26.62 18.94 0.82
N ALA A 308 26.53 18.30 -0.32
CA ALA A 308 27.07 18.79 -1.58
C ALA A 308 26.08 18.59 -2.73
N LEU A 309 25.98 19.60 -3.62
CA LEU A 309 25.34 19.50 -4.91
C LEU A 309 26.39 19.43 -6.00
N SER A 310 26.39 18.36 -6.82
CA SER A 310 27.25 18.23 -7.98
C SER A 310 26.41 18.14 -9.25
N VAL A 311 26.74 18.97 -10.24
CA VAL A 311 26.10 18.95 -11.57
C VAL A 311 27.17 18.70 -12.61
N PHE A 312 27.12 17.55 -13.28
CA PHE A 312 28.09 17.15 -14.29
C PHE A 312 27.42 16.99 -15.65
N VAL A 313 28.00 17.60 -16.69
CA VAL A 313 27.51 17.50 -18.07
C VAL A 313 28.63 16.99 -18.99
N ARG A 314 28.46 15.79 -19.54
CA ARG A 314 29.50 15.10 -20.33
C ARG A 314 29.83 15.81 -21.67
N LYS A 315 28.85 16.39 -22.40
CA LYS A 315 29.10 16.85 -23.78
C LYS A 315 28.59 18.25 -24.08
N LEU A 316 27.32 18.57 -24.07
CA LEU A 316 26.75 19.75 -24.70
C LEU A 316 26.71 21.02 -23.83
N GLY A 317 27.32 20.99 -22.66
CA GLY A 317 27.41 22.14 -21.77
C GLY A 317 26.15 22.42 -20.95
N MET A 318 26.18 23.50 -20.19
CA MET A 318 25.11 23.92 -19.28
C MET A 318 24.69 25.36 -19.59
N LYS A 319 23.41 25.66 -19.52
CA LYS A 319 22.84 27.01 -19.65
C LYS A 319 22.04 27.36 -18.40
N LEU A 320 22.31 28.50 -17.82
CA LEU A 320 21.53 29.09 -16.72
C LEU A 320 20.97 30.43 -17.25
N ILE A 321 19.65 30.52 -17.44
CA ILE A 321 19.00 31.68 -18.02
C ILE A 321 17.79 32.05 -17.16
N ALA A 322 17.77 33.28 -16.67
CA ALA A 322 16.58 33.92 -16.12
C ALA A 322 16.03 34.92 -17.16
N ASN A 323 14.83 34.72 -17.65
CA ASN A 323 14.20 35.64 -18.59
C ASN A 323 13.84 37.00 -17.95
N GLN A 324 13.44 36.95 -16.67
CA GLN A 324 13.16 38.14 -15.86
C GLN A 324 13.70 37.91 -14.45
N GLY A 325 14.14 38.98 -13.81
CA GLY A 325 14.76 38.94 -12.47
C GLY A 325 16.25 38.54 -12.49
N PRO A 326 16.95 38.68 -11.37
CA PRO A 326 18.40 38.48 -11.26
C PRO A 326 18.78 37.02 -11.19
N ILE A 327 19.98 36.69 -11.68
CA ILE A 327 20.70 35.47 -11.32
C ILE A 327 21.69 35.82 -10.21
N THR A 328 21.54 35.24 -9.03
CA THR A 328 22.45 35.45 -7.90
C THR A 328 23.25 34.18 -7.63
N VAL A 329 24.58 34.29 -7.65
CA VAL A 329 25.51 33.18 -7.30
C VAL A 329 26.39 33.64 -6.17
N GLN A 330 26.38 32.93 -5.02
CA GLN A 330 27.09 33.33 -3.81
C GLN A 330 27.81 32.13 -3.16
N ALA A 331 29.06 32.29 -2.79
CA ALA A 331 29.76 31.48 -1.81
C ALA A 331 29.84 32.30 -0.52
N GLN A 332 29.02 32.01 0.48
CA GLN A 332 28.85 32.88 1.65
C GLN A 332 30.03 32.83 2.61
N ASN A 333 30.68 31.70 2.76
CA ASN A 333 31.73 31.48 3.74
C ASN A 333 33.03 30.95 3.16
N ASP A 334 33.11 30.75 1.84
CA ASP A 334 34.27 30.15 1.22
C ASP A 334 34.55 30.73 -0.18
N LEU A 335 35.49 30.18 -0.89
CA LEU A 335 35.99 30.56 -2.20
C LEU A 335 34.94 30.32 -3.31
N MET A 336 34.87 31.24 -4.27
CA MET A 336 34.20 31.04 -5.55
C MET A 336 35.22 31.03 -6.66
N GLU A 337 35.32 29.97 -7.44
CA GLU A 337 36.20 29.82 -8.59
C GLU A 337 35.40 29.73 -9.90
N LEU A 338 35.84 30.50 -10.91
CA LEU A 338 35.33 30.41 -12.29
C LEU A 338 36.53 30.05 -13.18
N LEU A 339 36.55 28.80 -13.67
CA LEU A 339 37.65 28.27 -14.45
C LEU A 339 37.17 27.90 -15.86
N ALA A 340 37.93 28.32 -16.87
CA ALA A 340 37.71 27.91 -18.26
C ALA A 340 39.02 27.61 -18.95
N ARG A 341 39.09 26.48 -19.66
CA ARG A 341 40.27 26.14 -20.49
C ARG A 341 40.53 27.13 -21.62
N LYS A 342 39.45 27.76 -22.13
CA LYS A 342 39.55 28.76 -23.22
C LYS A 342 39.30 30.17 -22.67
N ALA A 343 38.40 30.92 -23.21
CA ALA A 343 38.10 32.27 -22.79
C ALA A 343 36.98 32.32 -21.74
N ILE A 344 37.04 33.28 -20.84
CA ILE A 344 35.93 33.75 -20.01
C ILE A 344 35.54 35.13 -20.55
N THR A 345 34.25 35.30 -20.91
CA THR A 345 33.74 36.58 -21.37
C THR A 345 32.72 37.08 -20.34
N ILE A 346 32.90 38.30 -19.85
CA ILE A 346 32.00 39.01 -18.96
C ILE A 346 31.52 40.28 -19.64
N THR A 347 30.24 40.41 -19.92
CA THR A 347 29.70 41.55 -20.67
C THR A 347 28.42 42.06 -20.04
N SER A 348 28.31 43.35 -19.80
CA SER A 348 27.03 44.06 -19.58
C SER A 348 26.68 44.79 -20.86
N THR A 349 25.45 44.63 -21.36
CA THR A 349 25.04 45.22 -22.65
C THR A 349 24.47 46.61 -22.53
N GLU A 350 23.96 47.00 -21.37
CA GLU A 350 23.25 48.27 -21.16
C GLU A 350 23.77 49.07 -19.97
N ASP A 351 24.54 48.46 -19.07
CA ASP A 351 24.98 49.10 -17.82
C ASP A 351 26.43 48.75 -17.51
N GLU A 352 26.88 48.86 -16.29
CA GLU A 352 28.26 48.73 -15.85
C GLU A 352 28.62 47.31 -15.38
N ILE A 353 29.91 47.04 -15.31
CA ILE A 353 30.52 45.90 -14.62
C ILE A 353 31.24 46.41 -13.38
N LYS A 354 30.78 46.08 -12.17
CA LYS A 354 31.43 46.41 -10.89
C LYS A 354 32.31 45.26 -10.40
N ILE A 355 33.59 45.49 -10.24
CA ILE A 355 34.53 44.56 -9.62
C ILE A 355 35.06 45.20 -8.34
N THR A 356 34.71 44.65 -7.18
CA THR A 356 35.05 45.25 -5.90
C THR A 356 35.67 44.20 -4.97
N ALA A 357 36.78 44.51 -4.31
CA ALA A 357 37.42 43.68 -3.28
C ALA A 357 37.75 44.51 -2.06
N LYS A 358 37.63 43.92 -0.86
CA LYS A 358 37.96 44.58 0.40
C LYS A 358 39.47 44.86 0.51
N LYS A 359 40.29 43.96 0.03
CA LYS A 359 41.76 44.04 0.20
C LYS A 359 42.49 44.36 -1.07
N LYS A 360 42.38 43.57 -2.11
CA LYS A 360 43.19 43.68 -3.32
C LYS A 360 42.48 43.12 -4.55
N ILE A 361 42.61 43.78 -5.70
CA ILE A 361 42.31 43.26 -7.03
C ILE A 361 43.63 43.05 -7.76
N THR A 362 43.83 41.89 -8.40
CA THR A 362 44.97 41.61 -9.26
C THR A 362 44.46 41.18 -10.63
N LEU A 363 44.85 41.88 -11.67
CA LEU A 363 44.65 41.53 -13.07
C LEU A 363 46.02 41.13 -13.63
N ASN A 364 46.18 39.88 -14.06
CA ASN A 364 47.44 39.36 -14.57
C ASN A 364 47.22 38.69 -15.93
N ALA A 365 48.09 39.00 -16.89
CA ALA A 365 48.06 38.40 -18.22
C ALA A 365 49.50 38.30 -18.79
N GLY A 366 49.98 37.06 -19.01
CA GLY A 366 51.29 36.84 -19.62
C GLY A 366 52.46 37.44 -18.84
N GLY A 367 52.34 37.61 -17.52
CA GLY A 367 53.34 38.22 -16.66
C GLY A 367 53.21 39.73 -16.51
N SER A 368 52.44 40.43 -17.32
CA SER A 368 52.06 41.83 -17.10
C SER A 368 50.84 41.89 -16.15
N TYR A 369 50.86 42.86 -15.22
CA TYR A 369 49.81 42.94 -14.21
C TYR A 369 49.38 44.38 -13.86
N ILE A 370 48.19 44.49 -13.32
CA ILE A 370 47.69 45.67 -12.61
C ILE A 370 47.20 45.20 -11.23
N THR A 371 47.67 45.84 -10.17
CA THR A 371 47.14 45.61 -8.81
C THR A 371 46.55 46.90 -8.26
N LEU A 372 45.42 46.74 -7.55
CA LEU A 372 44.74 47.80 -6.83
C LEU A 372 44.65 47.35 -5.38
N ASP A 373 45.25 48.12 -4.47
CA ASP A 373 45.11 47.89 -3.01
C ASP A 373 44.85 49.21 -2.28
N GLU A 374 44.81 49.19 -0.96
CA GLU A 374 44.52 50.38 -0.16
C GLU A 374 45.51 51.51 -0.36
N ASN A 375 46.78 51.18 -0.61
CA ASN A 375 47.87 52.14 -0.59
C ASN A 375 48.32 52.55 -1.99
N ARG A 376 48.11 51.72 -3.03
CA ARG A 376 48.63 51.98 -4.36
C ARG A 376 47.86 51.30 -5.50
N ILE A 377 48.01 51.88 -6.66
CA ILE A 377 47.74 51.24 -7.95
C ILE A 377 49.10 50.98 -8.58
N GLU A 378 49.43 49.75 -8.90
CA GLU A 378 50.70 49.37 -9.50
C GLU A 378 50.46 48.68 -10.84
N SER A 379 51.15 49.11 -11.88
CA SER A 379 51.19 48.44 -13.17
C SER A 379 52.64 47.97 -13.43
N GLY A 380 52.83 46.72 -13.81
CA GLY A 380 54.14 46.14 -14.07
C GLY A 380 54.16 45.31 -15.33
N THR A 381 55.22 45.43 -16.12
CA THR A 381 55.48 44.65 -17.33
C THR A 381 56.95 44.51 -17.60
N ALA A 382 57.40 43.39 -18.17
CA ALA A 382 58.75 43.22 -18.68
C ALA A 382 58.94 43.82 -20.10
N GLY A 383 57.88 44.18 -20.76
CA GLY A 383 57.86 44.77 -22.10
C GLY A 383 57.57 46.28 -22.10
N GLU A 384 56.97 46.78 -23.16
CA GLU A 384 56.66 48.19 -23.29
C GLU A 384 55.36 48.55 -22.54
N TYR A 385 55.36 49.72 -21.88
CA TYR A 385 54.18 50.29 -21.26
C TYR A 385 53.70 51.51 -22.11
N LEU A 386 52.63 51.32 -22.90
CA LEU A 386 52.14 52.35 -23.82
C LEU A 386 50.81 52.93 -23.28
N THR A 387 50.75 54.25 -23.15
CA THR A 387 49.53 54.99 -22.82
C THR A 387 49.06 55.81 -24.01
N LYS A 388 47.83 55.61 -24.48
CA LYS A 388 47.21 56.40 -25.52
C LYS A 388 46.03 57.16 -24.94
N ALA A 389 46.15 58.49 -24.85
CA ALA A 389 45.09 59.34 -24.29
C ALA A 389 45.04 60.69 -25.05
N GLY A 390 43.86 61.29 -25.18
CA GLY A 390 43.69 62.64 -25.70
C GLY A 390 44.23 63.73 -24.75
N TYR A 391 44.23 63.46 -23.45
CA TYR A 391 44.79 64.29 -22.41
C TYR A 391 45.31 63.43 -21.27
N TYR A 392 46.47 63.80 -20.69
CA TYR A 392 47.03 63.14 -19.52
C TYR A 392 47.27 64.22 -18.44
N GLY A 393 46.52 64.13 -17.35
CA GLY A 393 46.61 65.05 -16.21
C GLY A 393 46.84 64.37 -14.89
N ARG A 394 47.48 65.03 -13.95
CA ARG A 394 47.66 64.59 -12.58
C ARG A 394 46.91 65.57 -11.68
N GLN A 395 46.01 65.01 -10.85
CA GLN A 395 45.22 65.76 -9.86
C GLN A 395 45.60 65.37 -8.45
N GLU A 396 44.95 66.03 -7.47
CA GLU A 396 45.13 65.72 -6.05
C GLU A 396 44.64 64.31 -5.74
N LYS A 397 45.10 63.75 -4.59
CA LYS A 397 44.70 62.41 -4.15
C LYS A 397 43.21 62.30 -3.86
N ALA A 398 42.55 61.25 -4.35
CA ALA A 398 41.19 60.92 -4.05
C ALA A 398 41.02 59.45 -3.62
N LYS A 399 40.04 59.16 -2.78
CA LYS A 399 39.74 57.82 -2.34
C LYS A 399 38.21 57.59 -2.36
N ILE A 400 37.78 56.49 -2.89
CA ILE A 400 36.40 56.03 -2.85
C ILE A 400 36.36 54.76 -1.97
N ALA A 401 35.52 54.77 -0.94
CA ALA A 401 35.32 53.57 -0.12
C ALA A 401 34.62 52.46 -0.91
N PRO A 402 35.13 51.23 -0.89
CA PRO A 402 34.48 50.12 -1.59
C PRO A 402 33.09 49.82 -0.94
N ALA A 403 32.04 49.83 -1.75
CA ALA A 403 30.73 49.33 -1.33
C ALA A 403 30.73 47.80 -1.32
N ILE A 404 30.94 47.19 -0.14
CA ILE A 404 31.03 45.77 0.02
C ILE A 404 29.69 45.26 0.58
N ALA A 405 29.02 44.36 -0.16
CA ALA A 405 27.81 43.69 0.34
C ALA A 405 28.12 42.82 1.56
N VAL A 406 27.32 42.94 2.60
CA VAL A 406 27.39 42.06 3.78
C VAL A 406 26.65 40.77 3.41
N LEU A 407 27.38 39.69 3.27
CA LEU A 407 26.77 38.35 3.09
C LEU A 407 26.28 37.84 4.46
N PRO A 408 25.16 37.10 4.49
CA PRO A 408 24.73 36.43 5.72
C PRO A 408 25.84 35.49 6.21
N THR A 409 26.21 35.58 7.46
CA THR A 409 27.01 34.54 8.12
C THR A 409 26.20 33.25 8.09
N ALA A 410 26.82 32.11 7.75
CA ALA A 410 26.18 30.83 7.89
C ALA A 410 25.66 30.72 9.33
N LEU A 411 24.39 30.55 9.48
CA LEU A 411 23.86 30.00 10.71
C LEU A 411 24.53 28.64 10.85
N ALA A 412 25.37 28.48 11.88
CA ALA A 412 25.81 27.15 12.30
C ALA A 412 24.53 26.31 12.34
N GLY A 413 24.48 25.27 11.49
CA GLY A 413 23.22 24.63 11.15
C GLY A 413 22.46 24.22 12.39
N LEU A 414 21.37 24.94 12.64
CA LEU A 414 20.43 24.57 13.68
C LEU A 414 19.55 23.49 13.04
N TYR A 415 19.84 22.25 13.35
CA TYR A 415 19.07 21.11 12.89
C TYR A 415 17.91 20.85 13.83
N ASN A 416 16.89 20.17 13.34
CA ASN A 416 15.80 19.69 14.15
C ASN A 416 15.90 18.18 14.22
N LEU A 417 15.64 17.62 15.40
CA LEU A 417 15.60 16.20 15.64
C LEU A 417 14.17 15.79 16.00
N ALA A 418 13.59 14.91 15.21
CA ALA A 418 12.32 14.28 15.50
C ALA A 418 12.55 12.84 15.95
N LEU A 419 12.00 12.47 17.09
CA LEU A 419 12.06 11.12 17.65
C LEU A 419 10.69 10.49 17.57
N ASN A 420 10.64 9.23 17.12
CA ASN A 420 9.44 8.40 17.10
C ASN A 420 9.79 7.04 17.69
N PHE A 421 8.95 6.52 18.58
CA PHE A 421 9.16 5.22 19.17
C PHE A 421 7.86 4.42 19.20
N PHE A 422 7.89 3.25 18.60
CA PHE A 422 6.76 2.34 18.43
C PHE A 422 7.15 0.94 18.87
N ASP A 423 6.17 0.13 19.29
CA ASP A 423 6.36 -1.29 19.51
C ASP A 423 6.38 -2.07 18.20
N ASP A 424 6.58 -3.38 18.27
CA ASP A 424 6.63 -4.28 17.11
C ASP A 424 5.29 -4.37 16.33
N GLU A 425 4.19 -3.90 16.95
CA GLU A 425 2.85 -3.83 16.34
C GLU A 425 2.53 -2.41 15.80
N VAL A 426 3.53 -1.51 15.79
CA VAL A 426 3.41 -0.11 15.33
C VAL A 426 2.49 0.74 16.22
N ASN A 427 2.29 0.38 17.49
CA ASN A 427 1.62 1.26 18.43
C ASN A 427 2.62 2.24 19.06
N PRO A 428 2.27 3.53 19.24
CA PRO A 428 3.16 4.49 19.84
C PRO A 428 3.41 4.19 21.32
N ILE A 429 4.67 4.20 21.74
CA ILE A 429 5.04 4.03 23.16
C ILE A 429 5.07 5.39 23.83
N ALA A 430 3.94 5.77 24.41
CA ALA A 430 3.78 7.02 25.15
C ALA A 430 4.56 7.01 26.48
N GLY A 431 5.12 8.14 26.84
CA GLY A 431 5.80 8.31 28.13
C GLY A 431 7.16 7.63 28.26
N ALA A 432 7.70 7.02 27.20
CA ALA A 432 9.06 6.48 27.19
C ALA A 432 10.07 7.62 27.39
N ARG A 433 11.01 7.44 28.30
CA ARG A 433 12.14 8.35 28.45
C ARG A 433 13.17 8.08 27.39
N TYR A 434 13.84 9.12 26.92
CA TYR A 434 14.93 8.98 25.95
C TYR A 434 16.13 9.82 26.33
N THR A 435 17.29 9.36 25.90
CA THR A 435 18.55 10.09 25.97
C THR A 435 19.16 10.10 24.57
N VAL A 436 19.45 11.29 24.04
CA VAL A 436 20.16 11.49 22.78
C VAL A 436 21.55 11.98 23.08
N SER A 437 22.56 11.26 22.68
CA SER A 437 23.98 11.59 22.86
C SER A 437 24.61 11.93 21.51
N PHE A 438 25.10 13.15 21.33
CA PHE A 438 25.80 13.60 20.13
C PHE A 438 27.30 13.35 20.27
N GLU A 439 28.01 13.11 19.15
CA GLU A 439 29.46 12.86 19.14
C GLU A 439 30.25 14.00 19.78
N GLY A 440 29.84 15.25 19.63
CA GLY A 440 30.41 16.43 20.27
C GLY A 440 30.19 16.55 21.77
N GLY A 441 29.56 15.54 22.41
CA GLY A 441 29.33 15.49 23.86
C GLY A 441 28.03 16.18 24.33
N THR A 442 27.27 16.75 23.44
CA THR A 442 25.92 17.29 23.78
C THR A 442 24.97 16.14 24.10
N VAL A 443 24.23 16.23 25.21
CA VAL A 443 23.25 15.22 25.61
C VAL A 443 21.89 15.90 25.80
N LEU A 444 20.85 15.33 25.17
CA LEU A 444 19.45 15.73 25.35
C LEU A 444 18.68 14.58 26.01
N GLN A 445 17.84 14.94 26.98
CA GLN A 445 16.97 13.97 27.65
C GLN A 445 15.53 14.49 27.63
N GLY A 446 14.59 13.59 27.55
CA GLY A 446 13.16 13.94 27.58
C GLY A 446 12.26 12.72 27.69
N THR A 447 10.98 12.98 27.49
CA THR A 447 9.91 11.96 27.52
C THR A 447 9.07 12.14 26.27
N LEU A 448 8.69 11.03 25.62
CA LEU A 448 7.82 11.03 24.46
C LEU A 448 6.38 11.38 24.85
N ASP A 449 5.68 12.04 23.96
CA ASP A 449 4.26 12.40 24.14
C ASP A 449 3.32 11.18 23.98
N ASP A 450 2.01 11.43 24.03
CA ASP A 450 0.96 10.40 23.90
C ASP A 450 0.97 9.69 22.52
N LYS A 451 1.71 10.24 21.55
CA LYS A 451 1.88 9.67 20.21
C LYS A 451 3.24 9.00 20.02
N GLY A 452 3.99 8.80 21.09
CA GLY A 452 5.35 8.26 21.01
C GLY A 452 6.34 9.19 20.30
N TYR A 453 6.09 10.52 20.31
CA TYR A 453 6.82 11.52 19.55
C TYR A 453 7.50 12.55 20.46
N ALA A 454 8.70 13.01 20.06
CA ALA A 454 9.34 14.19 20.60
C ALA A 454 10.04 14.99 19.50
N PHE A 455 10.13 16.31 19.67
CA PHE A 455 10.74 17.20 18.70
C PHE A 455 11.68 18.21 19.38
N HIS A 456 12.93 18.20 18.96
CA HIS A 456 13.96 19.15 19.42
C HIS A 456 14.34 20.10 18.28
N LYS A 457 14.31 21.39 18.58
CA LYS A 457 14.82 22.44 17.70
C LYS A 457 16.26 22.75 18.08
N ASN A 458 17.05 23.18 17.11
CA ASN A 458 18.38 23.72 17.31
C ASN A 458 19.38 22.71 17.90
N VAL A 459 19.36 21.48 17.42
CA VAL A 459 20.30 20.43 17.79
C VAL A 459 21.61 20.53 16.96
N PRO A 460 22.75 20.01 17.47
CA PRO A 460 23.99 19.94 16.71
C PRO A 460 23.85 19.12 15.42
N ASN A 461 24.58 19.52 14.36
CA ASN A 461 24.71 18.74 13.11
C ASN A 461 25.79 17.68 13.27
N GLU A 462 25.56 16.69 14.07
CA GLU A 462 26.49 15.61 14.39
C GLU A 462 25.75 14.28 14.47
N PRO A 463 26.40 13.15 14.20
CA PRO A 463 25.83 11.84 14.50
C PRO A 463 25.38 11.77 15.95
N ALA A 464 24.23 11.16 16.18
CA ALA A 464 23.66 11.02 17.49
C ALA A 464 23.17 9.58 17.73
N GLN A 465 23.37 9.10 18.95
CA GLN A 465 22.82 7.84 19.42
C GLN A 465 21.63 8.11 20.31
N VAL A 466 20.53 7.38 20.11
CA VAL A 466 19.30 7.51 20.90
C VAL A 466 19.08 6.24 21.69
N GLU A 467 18.91 6.39 23.00
CA GLU A 467 18.53 5.31 23.91
C GLU A 467 17.14 5.60 24.48
N TYR A 468 16.24 4.60 24.39
CA TYR A 468 14.91 4.68 24.97
C TYR A 468 14.79 3.80 26.20
N GLN A 469 14.12 4.32 27.23
CA GLN A 469 13.74 3.57 28.43
C GLN A 469 12.21 3.40 28.40
N LEU A 470 11.77 2.17 28.38
CA LEU A 470 10.35 1.84 28.44
C LEU A 470 9.76 2.33 29.78
N PRO A 471 8.54 2.88 29.79
CA PRO A 471 7.84 3.21 31.02
C PRO A 471 7.53 1.92 31.82
N GLU A 472 7.67 1.97 33.15
CA GLU A 472 7.25 0.88 34.05
C GLU A 472 6.03 1.32 34.89
N PRO A 473 4.97 0.53 34.93
CA PRO A 473 4.73 -0.68 34.13
C PRO A 473 4.55 -0.33 32.65
N LEU A 474 4.92 -1.26 31.76
CA LEU A 474 4.55 -1.13 30.34
C LEU A 474 3.05 -0.86 30.27
N PRO A 475 2.59 0.09 29.43
CA PRO A 475 1.18 0.29 29.21
C PRO A 475 0.55 -1.05 28.87
N GLU A 476 -0.51 -1.45 29.59
CA GLU A 476 -1.25 -2.67 29.26
C GLU A 476 -1.59 -2.63 27.77
N LYS A 477 -1.22 -3.69 27.04
CA LYS A 477 -1.62 -3.79 25.63
C LYS A 477 -3.12 -3.53 25.55
N PRO A 478 -3.59 -2.51 24.86
CA PRO A 478 -5.02 -2.30 24.74
C PRO A 478 -5.55 -3.47 23.93
N TRP A 479 -6.20 -4.43 24.63
CA TRP A 479 -7.05 -5.41 24.00
C TRP A 479 -6.43 -6.77 23.62
N ASP A 480 -6.73 -7.75 24.42
CA ASP A 480 -6.82 -9.14 23.96
C ASP A 480 -8.32 -9.46 23.67
N PRO A 481 -8.78 -9.44 22.39
CA PRO A 481 -10.18 -9.71 22.05
C PRO A 481 -10.58 -11.16 22.37
N TYR A 482 -9.63 -12.09 22.53
CA TYR A 482 -9.90 -13.47 22.88
C TYR A 482 -10.18 -13.67 24.36
N SER A 483 -9.48 -13.02 25.26
CA SER A 483 -9.71 -13.17 26.71
C SER A 483 -11.08 -12.65 27.13
N LEU A 484 -11.58 -11.56 26.54
CA LEU A 484 -12.92 -11.04 26.76
C LEU A 484 -14.02 -11.93 26.15
N LEU A 485 -13.75 -12.58 25.04
CA LEU A 485 -14.66 -13.54 24.42
C LEU A 485 -14.71 -14.84 25.25
N VAL A 486 -13.58 -15.34 25.70
CA VAL A 486 -13.49 -16.52 26.59
C VAL A 486 -14.18 -16.23 27.93
N GLN A 487 -13.95 -15.09 28.56
CA GLN A 487 -14.66 -14.70 29.78
C GLN A 487 -16.17 -14.59 29.60
N LYS A 488 -16.64 -14.05 28.47
CA LYS A 488 -18.09 -14.02 28.16
C LYS A 488 -18.66 -15.41 27.90
N MET A 489 -17.90 -16.30 27.28
CA MET A 489 -18.31 -17.69 27.09
C MET A 489 -18.37 -18.44 28.43
N ASP A 490 -17.35 -18.32 29.29
CA ASP A 490 -17.30 -18.95 30.63
C ASP A 490 -18.42 -18.41 31.53
N ALA A 491 -18.74 -17.13 31.48
CA ALA A 491 -19.86 -16.52 32.22
C ALA A 491 -21.22 -17.03 31.73
N SER A 492 -21.37 -17.34 30.43
CA SER A 492 -22.60 -17.93 29.89
C SER A 492 -22.78 -19.40 30.24
N PHE A 493 -21.68 -20.14 30.49
CA PHE A 493 -21.71 -21.54 30.92
C PHE A 493 -21.94 -21.69 32.45
N SER A 494 -21.50 -20.74 33.25
CA SER A 494 -21.71 -20.76 34.70
C SER A 494 -23.11 -20.26 35.13
N GLY A 495 -23.87 -19.60 34.25
CA GLY A 495 -25.24 -19.15 34.50
C GLY A 495 -26.36 -20.15 34.19
N SER A 496 -26.03 -21.38 33.71
CA SER A 496 -27.00 -22.42 33.37
C SER A 496 -27.05 -23.63 34.36
N GLN A 497 -26.42 -23.49 35.52
CA GLN A 497 -26.57 -24.44 36.65
C GLN A 497 -27.08 -23.66 37.86
N GLY A 498 -28.38 -23.36 37.86
CA GLY A 498 -29.09 -22.82 38.98
C GLY A 498 -30.59 -23.06 38.83
#